data_b1515678ed82d07707fd3260059a3fea
#
_entry.id   b1515678ed82d07707fd3260059a3fea
#
_cell.length_a   1.000
_cell.length_b   1.000
_cell.length_c   1.000
_cell.angle_alpha   90.00
_cell.angle_beta   90.00
_cell.angle_gamma   90.00
#
_symmetry.space_group_name_H-M   'P 1'
#
loop_
_entity.id
_entity.type
_entity.pdbx_description
1 polymer ?
#
loop_
_entity_poly.entity_id
_entity_poly.type
_entity_poly.pdbx_seq_one_letter_code
_entity_poly.pdbx_strand_id
1 'polypeptide(L)'
;MPAARSSVILAPMMLIRRGHERGHADHGWLDSFHTFSFADYHDPRWMGFRSLRVINDDRVAPGMGFGMHPHRDMEILTYVLTGALEHRDSMGNGRVIRAGDLQYMAAGTGVHHSEVNPSGEEWVHLLQIWIVPERRGVAPRYEEKSMTGATSGVLHLVASRGGRHGSMAIHQDADLWLGKLQAGDRLQHPLAIHRQAWVHVAEGELVLNGEALSAGDAAAVSEVEVLSLTATAPAQVLLFDLA
;
A
#
# COMPACT_ATOMS: atom_id res chain seq x y z
N MET A 1 26.58 -25.06 -32.78
CA MET A 1 26.77 -23.70 -32.28
C MET A 1 25.40 -23.21 -31.82
N PRO A 2 25.11 -23.10 -30.52
CA PRO A 2 23.86 -22.50 -30.06
C PRO A 2 23.95 -20.99 -30.27
N ALA A 3 22.94 -20.42 -30.91
CA ALA A 3 22.78 -18.98 -31.11
C ALA A 3 22.65 -18.27 -29.74
N ALA A 4 23.55 -17.34 -29.47
CA ALA A 4 23.43 -16.45 -28.32
C ALA A 4 22.11 -15.67 -28.43
N ARG A 5 21.19 -15.88 -27.51
CA ARG A 5 20.00 -15.03 -27.35
C ARG A 5 20.50 -13.66 -26.88
N SER A 6 20.47 -12.68 -27.76
CA SER A 6 20.70 -11.29 -27.40
C SER A 6 19.56 -10.87 -26.45
N SER A 7 19.87 -10.76 -25.15
CA SER A 7 18.95 -10.13 -24.21
C SER A 7 18.91 -8.64 -24.53
N VAL A 8 17.80 -8.18 -25.07
CA VAL A 8 17.53 -6.75 -25.16
C VAL A 8 17.41 -6.25 -23.72
N ILE A 9 18.43 -5.55 -23.25
CA ILE A 9 18.36 -4.82 -21.98
C ILE A 9 17.48 -3.61 -22.24
N LEU A 10 16.25 -3.66 -21.75
CA LEU A 10 15.36 -2.50 -21.74
C LEU A 10 15.96 -1.43 -20.82
N ALA A 11 15.85 -0.16 -21.21
CA ALA A 11 16.33 0.94 -20.37
C ALA A 11 15.54 1.00 -19.06
N PRO A 12 16.18 1.33 -17.92
CA PRO A 12 15.49 1.54 -16.66
C PRO A 12 14.37 2.55 -16.85
N MET A 13 13.17 2.22 -16.38
CA MET A 13 12.01 3.09 -16.50
C MET A 13 11.45 3.41 -15.12
N MET A 14 11.30 4.70 -14.84
CA MET A 14 10.64 5.19 -13.64
C MET A 14 9.60 6.23 -14.04
N LEU A 15 8.34 5.95 -13.71
CA LEU A 15 7.22 6.85 -13.94
C LEU A 15 6.74 7.38 -12.59
N ILE A 16 6.81 8.71 -12.42
CA ILE A 16 6.40 9.35 -11.17
C ILE A 16 4.91 9.69 -11.21
N ARG A 17 4.22 9.37 -10.11
CA ARG A 17 2.88 9.83 -9.79
C ARG A 17 2.97 10.87 -8.70
N ARG A 18 2.82 12.14 -9.03
CA ARG A 18 2.89 13.22 -8.04
C ARG A 18 1.63 13.24 -7.16
N GLY A 19 1.80 13.53 -5.87
CA GLY A 19 0.73 13.55 -4.89
C GLY A 19 -0.39 14.54 -5.27
N HIS A 20 -0.03 15.72 -5.78
CA HIS A 20 -0.97 16.75 -6.21
C HIS A 20 -1.70 16.45 -7.54
N GLU A 21 -1.27 15.43 -8.29
CA GLU A 21 -1.94 14.98 -9.51
C GLU A 21 -2.96 13.86 -9.26
N ARG A 22 -3.04 13.32 -8.03
CA ARG A 22 -3.99 12.27 -7.66
C ARG A 22 -5.42 12.78 -7.75
N GLY A 23 -6.38 11.86 -7.92
CA GLY A 23 -7.79 12.19 -7.74
C GLY A 23 -8.02 12.69 -6.31
N HIS A 24 -8.91 13.64 -6.14
CA HIS A 24 -9.28 14.19 -4.83
C HIS A 24 -10.80 14.23 -4.69
N ALA A 25 -11.30 13.72 -3.58
CA ALA A 25 -12.70 13.76 -3.20
C ALA A 25 -12.83 14.24 -1.76
N ASP A 26 -13.58 15.33 -1.56
CA ASP A 26 -13.91 15.87 -0.25
C ASP A 26 -15.44 15.77 -0.06
N HIS A 27 -15.84 14.95 0.92
CA HIS A 27 -17.24 14.75 1.31
C HIS A 27 -17.56 15.40 2.66
N GLY A 28 -16.67 16.24 3.19
CA GLY A 28 -16.75 16.87 4.50
C GLY A 28 -16.35 15.92 5.65
N TRP A 29 -16.85 14.71 5.66
CA TRP A 29 -16.47 13.68 6.64
C TRP A 29 -15.32 12.79 6.17
N LEU A 30 -15.05 12.74 4.88
CA LEU A 30 -13.99 12.00 4.22
C LEU A 30 -13.24 12.93 3.27
N ASP A 31 -11.95 13.11 3.51
CA ASP A 31 -10.99 13.74 2.60
C ASP A 31 -10.08 12.64 2.04
N SER A 32 -10.20 12.33 0.74
CA SER A 32 -9.60 11.15 0.10
C SER A 32 -8.83 11.52 -1.15
N PHE A 33 -7.56 11.04 -1.23
CA PHE A 33 -6.73 11.15 -2.43
C PHE A 33 -6.55 9.79 -3.08
N HIS A 34 -6.93 9.69 -4.35
CA HIS A 34 -6.90 8.45 -5.12
C HIS A 34 -5.66 8.36 -6.01
N THR A 35 -4.74 7.46 -5.69
CA THR A 35 -3.54 7.22 -6.50
C THR A 35 -3.89 6.61 -7.86
N PHE A 36 -4.87 5.71 -7.88
CA PHE A 36 -5.43 5.09 -9.07
C PHE A 36 -6.91 5.46 -9.23
N SER A 37 -7.47 5.19 -10.40
CA SER A 37 -8.90 5.39 -10.66
C SER A 37 -9.76 4.62 -9.66
N PHE A 38 -10.63 5.32 -8.96
CA PHE A 38 -11.48 4.79 -7.89
C PHE A 38 -12.75 5.63 -7.77
N ALA A 39 -13.89 4.99 -7.46
CA ALA A 39 -15.20 5.63 -7.39
C ALA A 39 -15.47 6.51 -8.64
N ASP A 40 -15.73 7.80 -8.44
CA ASP A 40 -16.02 8.75 -9.52
C ASP A 40 -14.75 9.34 -10.19
N TYR A 41 -13.56 9.09 -9.61
CA TYR A 41 -12.30 9.50 -10.22
C TYR A 41 -11.84 8.51 -11.28
N HIS A 42 -11.63 9.00 -12.51
CA HIS A 42 -11.16 8.18 -13.64
C HIS A 42 -10.01 8.87 -14.38
N ASP A 43 -8.82 8.23 -14.36
CA ASP A 43 -7.67 8.58 -15.18
C ASP A 43 -7.18 7.30 -15.88
N PRO A 44 -7.33 7.17 -17.23
CA PRO A 44 -6.96 5.95 -17.94
C PRO A 44 -5.47 5.62 -17.88
N ARG A 45 -4.60 6.57 -17.52
CA ARG A 45 -3.16 6.33 -17.28
C ARG A 45 -2.90 5.64 -15.95
N TRP A 46 -3.85 5.75 -14.99
CA TRP A 46 -3.70 5.30 -13.62
C TRP A 46 -4.88 4.41 -13.20
N MET A 47 -5.03 3.26 -13.86
CA MET A 47 -6.06 2.27 -13.54
C MET A 47 -5.62 1.26 -12.48
N GLY A 48 -4.34 1.21 -12.21
CA GLY A 48 -3.63 0.30 -11.32
C GLY A 48 -2.20 0.09 -11.79
N PHE A 49 -1.43 -0.68 -11.05
CA PHE A 49 -0.07 -1.07 -11.44
C PHE A 49 0.16 -2.54 -11.10
N ARG A 50 0.32 -3.39 -12.12
CA ARG A 50 0.38 -4.85 -11.95
C ARG A 50 -0.85 -5.34 -11.19
N SER A 51 -0.68 -6.07 -10.10
CA SER A 51 -1.78 -6.51 -9.22
C SER A 51 -2.27 -5.44 -8.23
N LEU A 52 -1.56 -4.33 -8.09
CA LEU A 52 -1.95 -3.23 -7.21
C LEU A 52 -3.06 -2.40 -7.88
N ARG A 53 -4.23 -2.35 -7.23
CA ARG A 53 -5.44 -1.76 -7.82
C ARG A 53 -5.86 -0.44 -7.17
N VAL A 54 -5.66 -0.30 -5.86
CA VAL A 54 -6.05 0.89 -5.10
C VAL A 54 -4.94 1.26 -4.13
N ILE A 55 -4.63 2.54 -4.03
CA ILE A 55 -4.05 3.20 -2.86
C ILE A 55 -4.85 4.50 -2.69
N ASN A 56 -5.72 4.52 -1.70
CA ASN A 56 -6.39 5.73 -1.25
C ASN A 56 -5.73 6.21 0.03
N ASP A 57 -5.53 7.50 0.12
CA ASP A 57 -4.98 8.23 1.26
C ASP A 57 -6.15 8.98 1.86
N ASP A 58 -6.71 8.41 2.94
CA ASP A 58 -8.00 8.77 3.49
C ASP A 58 -7.86 9.42 4.86
N ARG A 59 -8.54 10.55 5.05
CA ARG A 59 -8.78 11.15 6.35
C ARG A 59 -10.26 11.09 6.66
N VAL A 60 -10.61 10.46 7.79
CA VAL A 60 -12.01 10.25 8.20
C VAL A 60 -12.29 11.01 9.49
N ALA A 61 -13.34 11.82 9.46
CA ALA A 61 -13.74 12.67 10.59
C ALA A 61 -14.14 11.84 11.83
N PRO A 62 -14.11 12.44 13.03
CA PRO A 62 -14.53 11.80 14.26
C PRO A 62 -15.95 11.22 14.16
N GLY A 63 -16.11 9.98 14.64
CA GLY A 63 -17.41 9.27 14.64
C GLY A 63 -17.95 8.88 13.28
N MET A 64 -17.26 9.21 12.20
CA MET A 64 -17.67 8.93 10.83
C MET A 64 -16.93 7.72 10.26
N GLY A 65 -17.37 7.25 9.10
CA GLY A 65 -16.73 6.11 8.44
C GLY A 65 -17.58 5.48 7.35
N PHE A 66 -17.10 4.34 6.87
CA PHE A 66 -17.78 3.55 5.86
C PHE A 66 -18.72 2.55 6.55
N GLY A 67 -20.02 2.69 6.32
CA GLY A 67 -21.03 1.76 6.80
C GLY A 67 -20.84 0.35 6.22
N MET A 68 -21.67 -0.60 6.66
CA MET A 68 -21.60 -1.99 6.22
C MET A 68 -21.74 -2.11 4.70
N HIS A 69 -20.68 -2.58 4.02
CA HIS A 69 -20.62 -2.74 2.57
C HIS A 69 -19.91 -4.04 2.18
N PRO A 70 -20.20 -4.60 0.97
CA PRO A 70 -19.65 -5.87 0.53
C PRO A 70 -18.35 -5.73 -0.23
N HIS A 71 -17.48 -6.75 -0.10
CA HIS A 71 -16.35 -7.01 -0.97
C HIS A 71 -16.33 -8.47 -1.42
N ARG A 72 -15.75 -8.71 -2.60
CA ARG A 72 -15.50 -10.05 -3.14
C ARG A 72 -14.23 -10.05 -3.96
N ASP A 73 -13.46 -11.16 -3.87
CA ASP A 73 -12.28 -11.42 -4.70
C ASP A 73 -11.28 -10.25 -4.71
N MET A 74 -11.04 -9.66 -3.55
CA MET A 74 -10.09 -8.58 -3.35
C MET A 74 -9.30 -8.82 -2.06
N GLU A 75 -8.04 -8.48 -2.07
CA GLU A 75 -7.20 -8.40 -0.88
C GLU A 75 -7.05 -6.95 -0.49
N ILE A 76 -7.49 -6.64 0.73
CA ILE A 76 -7.61 -5.28 1.23
C ILE A 76 -6.68 -5.15 2.43
N LEU A 77 -5.77 -4.17 2.38
CA LEU A 77 -4.91 -3.82 3.49
C LEU A 77 -5.20 -2.37 3.91
N THR A 78 -5.22 -2.15 5.22
CA THR A 78 -5.37 -0.81 5.80
C THR A 78 -4.16 -0.52 6.68
N TYR A 79 -3.42 0.55 6.37
CA TYR A 79 -2.32 1.02 7.18
C TYR A 79 -2.69 2.34 7.84
N VAL A 80 -2.74 2.36 9.18
CA VAL A 80 -3.11 3.56 9.94
C VAL A 80 -1.86 4.41 10.19
N LEU A 81 -1.89 5.66 9.72
CA LEU A 81 -0.82 6.64 9.91
C LEU A 81 -1.01 7.41 11.23
N THR A 82 -2.23 7.91 11.48
CA THR A 82 -2.58 8.58 12.74
C THR A 82 -4.01 8.24 13.17
N GLY A 83 -4.28 8.35 14.47
CA GLY A 83 -5.60 8.06 15.03
C GLY A 83 -5.88 6.56 15.18
N ALA A 84 -7.14 6.18 15.01
CA ALA A 84 -7.62 4.81 15.15
C ALA A 84 -8.78 4.53 14.19
N LEU A 85 -8.90 3.27 13.73
CA LEU A 85 -10.01 2.79 12.90
C LEU A 85 -10.64 1.55 13.54
N GLU A 86 -11.94 1.54 13.73
CA GLU A 86 -12.70 0.37 14.14
C GLU A 86 -13.17 -0.38 12.89
N HIS A 87 -12.79 -1.65 12.81
CA HIS A 87 -13.25 -2.60 11.79
C HIS A 87 -14.26 -3.57 12.40
N ARG A 88 -15.35 -3.87 11.68
CA ARG A 88 -16.29 -4.96 11.98
C ARG A 88 -16.66 -5.67 10.70
N ASP A 89 -16.72 -7.01 10.72
CA ASP A 89 -17.06 -7.80 9.54
C ASP A 89 -18.04 -8.95 9.80
N SER A 90 -18.53 -9.51 8.69
CA SER A 90 -19.47 -10.64 8.71
C SER A 90 -18.85 -11.98 9.13
N MET A 91 -17.52 -12.05 9.33
CA MET A 91 -16.82 -13.21 9.88
C MET A 91 -16.81 -13.20 11.42
N GLY A 92 -17.28 -12.10 12.04
CA GLY A 92 -17.34 -11.92 13.50
C GLY A 92 -16.12 -11.19 14.07
N ASN A 93 -15.25 -10.63 13.24
CA ASN A 93 -14.19 -9.76 13.72
C ASN A 93 -14.75 -8.40 14.11
N GLY A 94 -14.23 -7.85 15.23
CA GLY A 94 -14.49 -6.51 15.70
C GLY A 94 -13.23 -6.02 16.40
N ARG A 95 -12.48 -5.12 15.74
CA ARG A 95 -11.16 -4.67 16.19
C ARG A 95 -11.00 -3.16 16.01
N VAL A 96 -10.11 -2.59 16.82
CA VAL A 96 -9.65 -1.21 16.68
C VAL A 96 -8.15 -1.24 16.40
N ILE A 97 -7.77 -0.88 15.17
CA ILE A 97 -6.37 -0.71 14.77
C ILE A 97 -5.97 0.76 14.96
N ARG A 98 -4.72 0.99 15.28
CA ARG A 98 -4.18 2.30 15.68
C ARG A 98 -2.99 2.70 14.82
N ALA A 99 -2.53 3.92 14.96
CA ALA A 99 -1.32 4.42 14.27
C ALA A 99 -0.16 3.41 14.35
N GLY A 100 0.35 3.02 13.18
CA GLY A 100 1.39 2.02 13.00
C GLY A 100 0.89 0.58 12.90
N ASP A 101 -0.41 0.32 12.96
CA ASP A 101 -0.97 -1.00 12.72
C ASP A 101 -1.33 -1.19 11.24
N LEU A 102 -1.18 -2.42 10.78
CA LEU A 102 -1.59 -2.89 9.46
C LEU A 102 -2.65 -3.97 9.64
N GLN A 103 -3.78 -3.81 8.95
CA GLN A 103 -4.87 -4.78 8.86
C GLN A 103 -4.86 -5.40 7.47
N TYR A 104 -5.21 -6.67 7.39
CA TYR A 104 -5.43 -7.40 6.14
C TYR A 104 -6.75 -8.14 6.16
N MET A 105 -7.51 -8.05 5.07
CA MET A 105 -8.72 -8.79 4.82
C MET A 105 -8.71 -9.37 3.41
N ALA A 106 -8.76 -10.70 3.28
CA ALA A 106 -9.10 -11.38 2.04
C ALA A 106 -10.62 -11.48 1.93
N ALA A 107 -11.22 -10.78 0.98
CA ALA A 107 -12.67 -10.82 0.79
C ALA A 107 -13.16 -12.14 0.20
N GLY A 108 -12.36 -12.82 -0.62
CA GLY A 108 -12.59 -14.16 -1.16
C GLY A 108 -14.01 -14.36 -1.68
N THR A 109 -14.72 -15.36 -1.16
CA THR A 109 -16.10 -15.68 -1.58
C THR A 109 -17.13 -14.60 -1.22
N GLY A 110 -16.77 -13.62 -0.39
CA GLY A 110 -17.57 -12.45 -0.02
C GLY A 110 -17.49 -12.15 1.47
N VAL A 111 -17.30 -10.87 1.79
CA VAL A 111 -17.33 -10.30 3.15
C VAL A 111 -18.15 -9.02 3.10
N HIS A 112 -18.90 -8.76 4.15
CA HIS A 112 -19.44 -7.42 4.45
C HIS A 112 -18.64 -6.86 5.62
N HIS A 113 -18.19 -5.61 5.53
CA HIS A 113 -17.51 -4.95 6.62
C HIS A 113 -17.87 -3.47 6.74
N SER A 114 -17.53 -2.90 7.87
CA SER A 114 -17.58 -1.47 8.15
C SER A 114 -16.28 -1.00 8.75
N GLU A 115 -15.91 0.24 8.45
CA GLU A 115 -14.70 0.89 8.94
C GLU A 115 -15.08 2.29 9.45
N VAL A 116 -14.94 2.52 10.75
CA VAL A 116 -15.41 3.74 11.42
C VAL A 116 -14.30 4.33 12.27
N ASN A 117 -14.16 5.63 12.26
CA ASN A 117 -13.30 6.34 13.22
C ASN A 117 -13.99 6.32 14.60
N PRO A 118 -13.45 5.58 15.60
CA PRO A 118 -14.07 5.48 16.91
C PRO A 118 -13.85 6.70 17.81
N SER A 119 -12.98 7.65 17.41
CA SER A 119 -12.75 8.89 18.15
C SER A 119 -13.92 9.83 18.00
N GLY A 120 -14.26 10.55 19.07
CA GLY A 120 -15.23 11.64 19.04
C GLY A 120 -14.62 13.01 18.69
N GLU A 121 -13.30 13.10 18.61
CA GLU A 121 -12.58 14.39 18.52
C GLU A 121 -11.52 14.42 17.44
N GLU A 122 -10.81 13.31 17.20
CA GLU A 122 -9.63 13.27 16.34
C GLU A 122 -9.92 12.60 14.99
N TRP A 123 -9.37 13.15 13.92
CA TRP A 123 -9.39 12.52 12.60
C TRP A 123 -8.48 11.29 12.58
N VAL A 124 -8.89 10.25 11.87
CA VAL A 124 -7.99 9.15 11.50
C VAL A 124 -7.43 9.41 10.11
N HIS A 125 -6.14 9.14 9.93
CA HIS A 125 -5.46 9.16 8.64
C HIS A 125 -4.93 7.76 8.33
N LEU A 126 -5.28 7.22 7.19
CA LEU A 126 -4.93 5.86 6.79
C LEU A 126 -4.67 5.73 5.29
N LEU A 127 -3.97 4.68 4.90
CA LEU A 127 -3.89 4.23 3.52
C LEU A 127 -4.74 2.97 3.34
N GLN A 128 -5.71 3.03 2.42
CA GLN A 128 -6.49 1.88 1.98
C GLN A 128 -5.88 1.31 0.70
N ILE A 129 -5.46 0.04 0.73
CA ILE A 129 -4.67 -0.61 -0.32
C ILE A 129 -5.44 -1.84 -0.80
N TRP A 130 -5.65 -1.97 -2.11
CA TRP A 130 -6.28 -3.15 -2.69
C TRP A 130 -5.33 -3.85 -3.67
N ILE A 131 -5.19 -5.17 -3.50
CA ILE A 131 -4.42 -6.03 -4.38
C ILE A 131 -5.36 -7.06 -4.99
N VAL A 132 -5.32 -7.20 -6.32
CA VAL A 132 -6.10 -8.23 -7.01
C VAL A 132 -5.47 -9.59 -6.72
N PRO A 133 -6.19 -10.56 -6.15
CA PRO A 133 -5.62 -11.87 -5.86
C PRO A 133 -5.36 -12.68 -7.14
N GLU A 134 -4.41 -13.62 -7.11
CA GLU A 134 -4.14 -14.54 -8.23
C GLU A 134 -5.27 -15.58 -8.40
N ARG A 135 -6.04 -15.83 -7.34
CA ARG A 135 -7.16 -16.80 -7.34
C ARG A 135 -8.41 -16.17 -6.74
N ARG A 136 -9.52 -16.38 -7.40
CA ARG A 136 -10.84 -16.00 -6.92
C ARG A 136 -11.44 -17.08 -6.03
N GLY A 137 -12.45 -16.71 -5.24
CA GLY A 137 -13.25 -17.63 -4.44
C GLY A 137 -12.49 -18.30 -3.29
N VAL A 138 -11.38 -17.70 -2.84
CA VAL A 138 -10.67 -18.17 -1.64
C VAL A 138 -11.54 -17.99 -0.40
N ALA A 139 -11.25 -18.71 0.69
CA ALA A 139 -11.93 -18.48 1.96
C ALA A 139 -11.61 -17.08 2.48
N PRO A 140 -12.61 -16.31 2.96
CA PRO A 140 -12.38 -15.03 3.59
C PRO A 140 -11.47 -15.16 4.82
N ARG A 141 -10.60 -14.15 5.03
CA ARG A 141 -9.66 -14.15 6.13
C ARG A 141 -9.39 -12.74 6.63
N TYR A 142 -9.10 -12.61 7.92
CA TYR A 142 -8.72 -11.37 8.58
C TYR A 142 -7.44 -11.57 9.40
N GLU A 143 -6.54 -10.59 9.40
CA GLU A 143 -5.30 -10.60 10.15
C GLU A 143 -4.87 -9.16 10.47
N GLU A 144 -4.18 -8.98 11.60
CA GLU A 144 -3.59 -7.69 12.01
C GLU A 144 -2.11 -7.87 12.33
N LYS A 145 -1.34 -6.80 12.12
CA LYS A 145 0.07 -6.74 12.48
C LYS A 145 0.44 -5.33 12.93
N SER A 146 0.99 -5.22 14.14
CA SER A 146 1.50 -3.94 14.62
C SER A 146 2.94 -3.72 14.15
N MET A 147 3.20 -2.51 13.64
CA MET A 147 4.52 -2.03 13.24
C MET A 147 5.03 -0.91 14.14
N THR A 148 4.40 -0.71 15.31
CA THR A 148 4.79 0.36 16.26
C THR A 148 6.20 0.16 16.82
N GLY A 149 6.63 -1.09 17.03
CA GLY A 149 7.98 -1.47 17.48
C GLY A 149 8.96 -1.77 16.35
N ALA A 150 8.62 -1.51 15.10
CA ALA A 150 9.51 -1.79 13.97
C ALA A 150 10.76 -0.91 14.01
N THR A 151 11.92 -1.53 13.77
CA THR A 151 13.21 -0.83 13.74
C THR A 151 13.20 0.19 12.60
N SER A 152 13.61 1.43 12.91
CA SER A 152 13.81 2.47 11.90
C SER A 152 15.04 2.19 11.04
N GLY A 153 15.07 2.71 9.82
CA GLY A 153 16.21 2.57 8.90
C GLY A 153 16.28 1.22 8.18
N VAL A 154 15.21 0.41 8.24
CA VAL A 154 15.13 -0.88 7.51
C VAL A 154 13.75 -1.05 6.86
N LEU A 155 13.68 -1.88 5.82
CA LEU A 155 12.43 -2.33 5.24
C LEU A 155 11.96 -3.62 5.93
N HIS A 156 10.73 -3.62 6.40
CA HIS A 156 10.08 -4.77 7.01
C HIS A 156 9.09 -5.40 6.02
N LEU A 157 9.25 -6.68 5.73
CA LEU A 157 8.26 -7.43 4.94
C LEU A 157 7.00 -7.61 5.78
N VAL A 158 5.91 -6.95 5.38
CA VAL A 158 4.65 -6.93 6.14
C VAL A 158 3.56 -7.80 5.55
N ALA A 159 3.56 -7.98 4.22
CA ALA A 159 2.69 -8.93 3.53
C ALA A 159 3.43 -9.58 2.37
N SER A 160 3.21 -10.88 2.16
CA SER A 160 3.84 -11.61 1.05
C SER A 160 3.02 -12.85 0.68
N ARG A 161 3.27 -13.40 -0.52
CA ARG A 161 2.71 -14.69 -0.91
C ARG A 161 3.08 -15.76 0.11
N GLY A 162 2.05 -16.32 0.75
CA GLY A 162 2.21 -17.39 1.74
C GLY A 162 2.84 -16.98 3.08
N GLY A 163 3.02 -15.68 3.37
CA GLY A 163 3.42 -15.19 4.70
C GLY A 163 4.89 -15.44 5.06
N ARG A 164 5.82 -15.23 4.12
CA ARG A 164 7.25 -15.43 4.35
C ARG A 164 7.76 -14.54 5.49
N HIS A 165 8.70 -15.07 6.28
CA HIS A 165 9.35 -14.37 7.39
C HIS A 165 8.38 -13.78 8.42
N GLY A 166 7.19 -14.43 8.61
CA GLY A 166 6.17 -13.96 9.53
C GLY A 166 5.40 -12.74 9.05
N SER A 167 5.44 -12.42 7.74
CA SER A 167 4.55 -11.44 7.13
C SER A 167 3.13 -11.99 7.01
N MET A 168 2.14 -11.12 6.83
CA MET A 168 0.78 -11.55 6.52
C MET A 168 0.75 -12.29 5.18
N ALA A 169 0.02 -13.42 5.13
CA ALA A 169 -0.04 -14.22 3.92
C ALA A 169 -1.11 -13.69 2.98
N ILE A 170 -0.73 -13.20 1.81
CA ILE A 170 -1.64 -12.79 0.74
C ILE A 170 -1.70 -13.84 -0.38
N HIS A 171 -2.78 -13.80 -1.20
CA HIS A 171 -2.99 -14.73 -2.33
C HIS A 171 -2.56 -14.10 -3.66
N GLN A 172 -1.46 -13.34 -3.63
CA GLN A 172 -0.86 -12.75 -4.82
C GLN A 172 0.66 -12.85 -4.75
N ASP A 173 1.31 -12.96 -5.91
CA ASP A 173 2.76 -12.84 -6.02
C ASP A 173 3.18 -11.37 -5.94
N ALA A 174 3.06 -10.87 -4.73
CA ALA A 174 3.41 -9.51 -4.35
C ALA A 174 4.00 -9.51 -2.95
N ASP A 175 4.99 -8.65 -2.74
CA ASP A 175 5.58 -8.37 -1.44
C ASP A 175 5.32 -6.92 -1.08
N LEU A 176 4.75 -6.68 0.10
CA LEU A 176 4.63 -5.34 0.65
C LEU A 176 5.66 -5.16 1.76
N TRP A 177 6.50 -4.17 1.58
CA TRP A 177 7.51 -3.73 2.54
C TRP A 177 7.11 -2.36 3.11
N LEU A 178 7.30 -2.19 4.41
CA LEU A 178 7.13 -0.93 5.13
C LEU A 178 8.46 -0.46 5.67
N GLY A 179 8.84 0.79 5.40
CA GLY A 179 10.03 1.46 5.95
C GLY A 179 9.63 2.68 6.77
N LYS A 180 10.20 2.78 7.99
CA LYS A 180 10.22 4.01 8.78
C LYS A 180 11.65 4.52 8.79
N LEU A 181 11.88 5.72 8.28
CA LEU A 181 13.20 6.25 8.01
C LEU A 181 13.41 7.55 8.76
N GLN A 182 14.64 7.76 9.23
CA GLN A 182 15.13 9.06 9.72
C GLN A 182 15.87 9.78 8.60
N ALA A 183 16.01 11.09 8.70
CA ALA A 183 16.82 11.86 7.76
C ALA A 183 18.25 11.29 7.70
N GLY A 184 18.73 11.03 6.47
CA GLY A 184 20.04 10.45 6.21
C GLY A 184 20.07 8.91 6.11
N ASP A 185 18.99 8.20 6.48
CA ASP A 185 18.89 6.75 6.29
C ASP A 185 18.97 6.40 4.79
N ARG A 186 19.71 5.32 4.51
CA ARG A 186 19.90 4.81 3.15
C ARG A 186 19.55 3.33 3.11
N LEU A 187 18.69 2.97 2.17
CA LEU A 187 18.25 1.61 1.95
C LEU A 187 18.49 1.19 0.51
N GLN A 188 18.73 -0.09 0.33
CA GLN A 188 18.74 -0.73 -0.97
C GLN A 188 17.77 -1.92 -0.94
N HIS A 189 16.94 -2.04 -1.97
CA HIS A 189 16.06 -3.19 -2.16
C HIS A 189 16.40 -3.83 -3.51
N PRO A 190 16.90 -5.08 -3.53
CA PRO A 190 17.12 -5.80 -4.77
C PRO A 190 15.79 -6.16 -5.42
N LEU A 191 15.65 -5.87 -6.69
CA LEU A 191 14.47 -6.22 -7.48
C LEU A 191 14.86 -7.36 -8.44
N ALA A 192 14.20 -8.51 -8.32
CA ALA A 192 14.50 -9.64 -9.17
C ALA A 192 14.10 -9.37 -10.64
N ILE A 193 14.74 -10.06 -11.57
CA ILE A 193 14.43 -9.97 -13.01
C ILE A 193 12.93 -10.22 -13.23
N HIS A 194 12.30 -9.40 -14.05
CA HIS A 194 10.86 -9.40 -14.40
C HIS A 194 9.92 -8.93 -13.28
N ARG A 195 10.43 -8.54 -12.12
CA ARG A 195 9.60 -7.87 -11.10
C ARG A 195 9.61 -6.36 -11.33
N GLN A 196 8.56 -5.73 -10.87
CA GLN A 196 8.38 -4.29 -10.92
C GLN A 196 8.05 -3.76 -9.52
N ALA A 197 8.44 -2.54 -9.24
CA ALA A 197 8.16 -1.95 -7.95
C ALA A 197 7.21 -0.76 -8.07
N TRP A 198 6.34 -0.64 -7.07
CA TRP A 198 5.63 0.58 -6.77
C TRP A 198 6.12 1.09 -5.41
N VAL A 199 6.70 2.29 -5.39
CA VAL A 199 7.17 2.95 -4.17
C VAL A 199 6.24 4.11 -3.87
N HIS A 200 5.61 4.11 -2.70
CA HIS A 200 4.67 5.14 -2.26
C HIS A 200 5.19 5.81 -0.98
N VAL A 201 5.36 7.12 -1.01
CA VAL A 201 5.76 7.92 0.16
C VAL A 201 4.49 8.27 0.94
N ALA A 202 4.28 7.60 2.07
CA ALA A 202 3.13 7.86 2.93
C ALA A 202 3.30 9.15 3.72
N GLU A 203 4.52 9.41 4.22
CA GLU A 203 4.87 10.61 4.98
C GLU A 203 6.32 11.01 4.69
N GLY A 204 6.63 12.31 4.83
CA GLY A 204 7.99 12.84 4.74
C GLY A 204 8.54 12.94 3.34
N GLU A 205 9.88 12.79 3.21
CA GLU A 205 10.58 13.01 1.95
C GLU A 205 11.75 12.04 1.78
N LEU A 206 11.95 11.56 0.55
CA LEU A 206 13.08 10.71 0.18
C LEU A 206 13.51 10.95 -1.26
N VAL A 207 14.71 10.46 -1.58
CA VAL A 207 15.20 10.34 -2.96
C VAL A 207 15.19 8.85 -3.33
N LEU A 208 14.51 8.50 -4.43
CA LEU A 208 14.46 7.16 -5.01
C LEU A 208 15.22 7.16 -6.33
N ASN A 209 16.31 6.41 -6.44
CA ASN A 209 17.17 6.31 -7.65
C ASN A 209 17.50 7.69 -8.28
N GLY A 210 17.73 8.72 -7.44
CA GLY A 210 18.05 10.08 -7.86
C GLY A 210 16.86 11.04 -7.99
N GLU A 211 15.62 10.55 -7.95
CA GLU A 211 14.40 11.36 -8.02
C GLU A 211 13.87 11.71 -6.64
N ALA A 212 13.61 12.98 -6.38
CA ALA A 212 13.01 13.44 -5.13
C ALA A 212 11.50 13.18 -5.09
N LEU A 213 11.06 12.58 -4.01
CA LEU A 213 9.65 12.25 -3.71
C LEU A 213 9.27 12.80 -2.34
N SER A 214 8.06 13.31 -2.22
CA SER A 214 7.45 13.79 -0.98
C SER A 214 6.17 13.04 -0.66
N ALA A 215 5.61 13.27 0.53
CA ALA A 215 4.36 12.65 0.97
C ALA A 215 3.26 12.72 -0.10
N GLY A 216 2.64 11.57 -0.39
CA GLY A 216 1.65 11.40 -1.43
C GLY A 216 2.21 11.10 -2.82
N ASP A 217 3.51 11.35 -3.07
CA ASP A 217 4.15 10.94 -4.32
C ASP A 217 4.35 9.42 -4.37
N ALA A 218 4.40 8.89 -5.60
CA ALA A 218 4.75 7.51 -5.83
C ALA A 218 5.55 7.34 -7.13
N ALA A 219 6.22 6.20 -7.26
CA ALA A 219 6.96 5.83 -8.46
C ALA A 219 6.65 4.38 -8.87
N ALA A 220 6.29 4.21 -10.15
CA ALA A 220 6.32 2.91 -10.83
C ALA A 220 7.72 2.69 -11.39
N VAL A 221 8.39 1.60 -11.02
CA VAL A 221 9.77 1.32 -11.41
C VAL A 221 9.86 -0.05 -12.05
N SER A 222 10.52 -0.12 -13.21
CA SER A 222 10.79 -1.36 -13.94
C SER A 222 12.18 -1.36 -14.55
N GLU A 223 12.68 -2.55 -14.88
CA GLU A 223 13.97 -2.76 -15.55
C GLU A 223 15.16 -2.19 -14.73
N VAL A 224 15.08 -2.30 -13.40
CA VAL A 224 16.19 -1.97 -12.49
C VAL A 224 16.48 -3.18 -11.61
N GLU A 225 17.75 -3.37 -11.24
CA GLU A 225 18.18 -4.46 -10.37
C GLU A 225 18.10 -4.09 -8.89
N VAL A 226 18.17 -2.79 -8.58
CA VAL A 226 18.19 -2.27 -7.20
C VAL A 226 17.46 -0.96 -7.11
N LEU A 227 16.58 -0.85 -6.11
CA LEU A 227 16.00 0.41 -5.68
C LEU A 227 16.88 1.01 -4.58
N SER A 228 17.32 2.24 -4.77
CA SER A 228 18.11 2.99 -3.79
C SER A 228 17.26 4.10 -3.21
N LEU A 229 16.99 4.04 -1.90
CA LEU A 229 16.20 5.03 -1.17
C LEU A 229 17.12 5.78 -0.21
N THR A 230 17.02 7.11 -0.19
CA THR A 230 17.71 7.97 0.79
C THR A 230 16.69 8.93 1.37
N ALA A 231 16.41 8.83 2.67
CA ALA A 231 15.50 9.75 3.34
C ALA A 231 16.17 11.12 3.52
N THR A 232 15.50 12.19 3.08
CA THR A 232 15.95 13.59 3.25
C THR A 232 15.30 14.26 4.46
N ALA A 233 14.16 13.73 4.89
CA ALA A 233 13.46 14.04 6.14
C ALA A 233 12.96 12.73 6.78
N PRO A 234 12.48 12.73 8.04
CA PRO A 234 11.76 11.56 8.56
C PRO A 234 10.64 11.15 7.61
N ALA A 235 10.59 9.87 7.24
CA ALA A 235 9.67 9.39 6.20
C ALA A 235 9.09 8.01 6.53
N GLN A 236 7.87 7.76 6.01
CA GLN A 236 7.26 6.44 5.94
C GLN A 236 7.04 6.07 4.47
N VAL A 237 7.50 4.89 4.10
CA VAL A 237 7.45 4.42 2.71
C VAL A 237 6.85 3.01 2.63
N LEU A 238 5.95 2.81 1.67
CA LEU A 238 5.46 1.51 1.26
C LEU A 238 6.12 1.14 -0.07
N LEU A 239 6.75 -0.03 -0.12
CA LEU A 239 7.35 -0.57 -1.32
C LEU A 239 6.65 -1.88 -1.66
N PHE A 240 6.02 -1.90 -2.82
CA PHE A 240 5.39 -3.09 -3.40
C PHE A 240 6.33 -3.66 -4.45
N ASP A 241 6.78 -4.90 -4.26
CA ASP A 241 7.56 -5.69 -5.20
C ASP A 241 6.60 -6.69 -5.86
N LEU A 242 6.35 -6.53 -7.16
CA LEU A 242 5.23 -7.14 -7.89
C LEU A 242 5.72 -8.00 -9.06
N ALA A 243 5.08 -9.15 -9.28
CA ALA A 243 5.31 -10.01 -10.43
C ALA A 243 4.72 -9.45 -11.73
#